data_a3dd3ef16dd9807e544eb5aad2c6d63b
#
_entry.id   a3dd3ef16dd9807e544eb5aad2c6d63b
#
_cell.length_a   1.000
_cell.length_b   1.000
_cell.length_c   1.000
_cell.angle_alpha   90.00
_cell.angle_beta   90.00
_cell.angle_gamma   90.00
#
_symmetry.space_group_name_H-M   'P 1'
#
loop_
_entity.id
_entity.type
_entity.pdbx_description
1 polymer ?
#
loop_
_entity_poly.entity_id
_entity_poly.type
_entity_poly.pdbx_seq_one_letter_code
_entity_poly.pdbx_strand_id
1 'polypeptide(L)'
;MTDDADNRSHAFSEGQGVDGDYEEFTLDPTELGVDPSQVDPVDSRALTDLLDERDISAEQVDVQELVEVGLSYMEINRFEEATAAFERAARFAEEDSLEAQEAWVNKGVAHGQLEEFDEAIGAYQEALRIDEESKHAATAETNLAFALWEFGRTEEALEHAERAVEIDPRFPQAWYNRGFFLVERG
;
A
#
# COMPACT_ATOMS: atom_id res chain seq x y z
N MET A 1 42.92 28.68 26.27
CA MET A 1 42.74 27.40 25.62
C MET A 1 41.29 27.38 25.24
N THR A 2 41.02 27.81 24.04
CA THR A 2 39.69 27.94 23.46
C THR A 2 39.53 26.82 22.45
N ASP A 3 38.59 25.91 22.75
CA ASP A 3 38.20 24.83 21.82
C ASP A 3 37.34 25.44 20.71
N ASP A 4 37.90 25.44 19.50
CA ASP A 4 37.19 25.74 18.27
C ASP A 4 36.37 24.49 17.87
N ALA A 5 35.06 24.55 18.06
CA ALA A 5 34.14 23.57 17.54
C ALA A 5 34.02 23.78 16.01
N ASP A 6 34.52 22.81 15.29
CA ASP A 6 34.58 22.66 13.84
C ASP A 6 33.17 22.73 13.21
N ASN A 7 32.81 23.91 12.69
CA ASN A 7 31.61 24.14 11.92
C ASN A 7 31.85 23.65 10.48
N ARG A 8 31.66 22.36 10.21
CA ARG A 8 31.67 21.80 8.86
C ARG A 8 30.33 22.14 8.18
N SER A 9 30.28 23.30 7.58
CA SER A 9 29.29 23.58 6.53
C SER A 9 29.52 22.63 5.37
N HIS A 10 28.58 21.72 5.12
CA HIS A 10 28.55 20.99 3.87
C HIS A 10 28.18 21.96 2.75
N ALA A 11 29.19 22.47 2.06
CA ALA A 11 28.99 23.15 0.79
C ALA A 11 28.66 22.08 -0.26
N PHE A 12 27.45 22.11 -0.80
CA PHE A 12 27.15 21.39 -2.04
C PHE A 12 28.07 21.93 -3.14
N SER A 13 28.72 21.01 -3.86
CA SER A 13 29.64 21.34 -4.93
C SER A 13 28.93 22.20 -5.99
N GLU A 14 29.42 23.42 -6.18
CA GLU A 14 29.12 24.24 -7.35
C GLU A 14 29.54 23.49 -8.62
N GLY A 15 28.57 23.05 -9.43
CA GLY A 15 28.95 22.54 -10.73
C GLY A 15 28.04 21.59 -11.47
N GLN A 16 26.76 21.42 -11.08
CA GLN A 16 25.76 20.87 -12.01
C GLN A 16 24.58 21.83 -12.09
N GLY A 17 24.75 22.85 -12.89
CA GLY A 17 23.77 23.88 -13.13
C GLY A 17 22.55 23.32 -13.84
N VAL A 18 21.40 23.49 -13.21
CA VAL A 18 20.20 23.78 -13.97
C VAL A 18 20.09 25.29 -13.96
N ASP A 19 20.52 25.92 -15.08
CA ASP A 19 20.21 27.34 -15.35
C ASP A 19 18.67 27.42 -15.49
N GLY A 20 18.06 28.12 -14.61
CA GLY A 20 16.65 28.45 -14.71
C GLY A 20 16.25 29.19 -13.43
N ASP A 21 15.59 30.32 -13.61
CA ASP A 21 14.93 31.07 -12.58
C ASP A 21 13.91 30.15 -11.87
N TYR A 22 14.37 29.40 -10.89
CA TYR A 22 13.47 28.78 -9.91
C TYR A 22 12.96 29.88 -9.01
N GLU A 23 11.74 30.34 -9.22
CA GLU A 23 11.01 31.02 -8.18
C GLU A 23 10.96 30.07 -6.98
N GLU A 24 11.56 30.49 -5.88
CA GLU A 24 11.52 29.74 -4.63
C GLU A 24 10.05 29.54 -4.25
N PHE A 25 9.54 28.31 -4.43
CA PHE A 25 8.18 27.98 -4.08
C PHE A 25 8.10 27.95 -2.55
N THR A 26 7.81 29.08 -1.96
CA THR A 26 7.50 29.20 -0.54
C THR A 26 6.02 28.86 -0.33
N LEU A 27 5.75 27.64 0.09
CA LEU A 27 4.45 27.29 0.64
C LEU A 27 4.29 28.05 1.95
N ASP A 28 3.42 29.03 1.99
CA ASP A 28 3.06 29.67 3.28
C ASP A 28 2.10 28.73 4.03
N PRO A 29 2.53 28.11 5.14
CA PRO A 29 1.69 27.19 5.90
C PRO A 29 0.41 27.83 6.43
N THR A 30 0.37 29.16 6.54
CA THR A 30 -0.82 29.89 6.99
C THR A 30 -1.94 29.92 5.93
N GLU A 31 -1.60 29.83 4.63
CA GLU A 31 -2.58 29.72 3.56
C GLU A 31 -3.30 28.37 3.56
N LEU A 32 -2.67 27.34 4.09
CA LEU A 32 -3.26 26.01 4.25
C LEU A 32 -4.10 25.86 5.52
N GLY A 33 -4.10 26.87 6.41
CA GLY A 33 -4.81 26.81 7.69
C GLY A 33 -4.22 25.77 8.66
N VAL A 34 -2.98 25.37 8.47
CA VAL A 34 -2.28 24.38 9.28
C VAL A 34 -1.38 25.11 10.27
N ASP A 35 -1.42 24.75 11.56
CA ASP A 35 -0.47 25.23 12.55
C ASP A 35 0.87 24.51 12.36
N PRO A 36 1.93 25.23 11.90
CA PRO A 36 3.23 24.62 11.61
C PRO A 36 3.90 23.97 12.84
N SER A 37 3.46 24.30 14.04
CA SER A 37 4.00 23.73 15.28
C SER A 37 3.43 22.35 15.59
N GLN A 38 2.35 21.95 14.91
CA GLN A 38 1.66 20.68 15.09
C GLN A 38 1.91 19.69 13.95
N VAL A 39 2.62 20.12 12.90
CA VAL A 39 2.91 19.28 11.74
C VAL A 39 4.39 18.90 11.75
N ASP A 40 4.67 17.62 11.92
CA ASP A 40 6.00 17.10 11.60
C ASP A 40 6.13 17.11 10.06
N PRO A 41 7.07 17.91 9.49
CA PRO A 41 7.21 18.00 8.04
C PRO A 41 7.61 16.67 7.38
N VAL A 42 7.94 15.66 8.16
CA VAL A 42 8.26 14.29 7.70
C VAL A 42 7.06 13.34 7.87
N ASP A 43 6.02 13.74 8.62
CA ASP A 43 4.84 12.89 8.82
C ASP A 43 3.79 13.15 7.73
N SER A 44 3.81 12.30 6.71
CA SER A 44 2.80 12.31 5.64
C SER A 44 1.38 12.04 6.15
N ARG A 45 1.21 11.50 7.38
CA ARG A 45 -0.10 11.24 8.00
C ARG A 45 -0.85 12.54 8.28
N ALA A 46 -0.17 13.60 8.70
CA ALA A 46 -0.81 14.90 8.96
C ALA A 46 -1.44 15.50 7.69
N LEU A 47 -0.80 15.34 6.52
CA LEU A 47 -1.37 15.74 5.23
C LEU A 47 -2.56 14.88 4.85
N THR A 48 -2.54 13.62 5.19
CA THR A 48 -3.60 12.67 4.91
C THR A 48 -4.84 12.91 5.77
N ASP A 49 -4.67 13.15 7.06
CA ASP A 49 -5.76 13.47 7.97
C ASP A 49 -6.44 14.79 7.58
N LEU A 50 -5.67 15.79 7.14
CA LEU A 50 -6.18 17.06 6.62
C LEU A 50 -6.97 16.91 5.30
N LEU A 51 -6.60 15.96 4.46
CA LEU A 51 -7.35 15.66 3.24
C LEU A 51 -8.65 14.91 3.56
N ASP A 52 -8.63 14.06 4.58
CA ASP A 52 -9.81 13.35 5.07
C ASP A 52 -10.82 14.27 5.77
N GLU A 53 -10.36 15.32 6.46
CA GLU A 53 -11.23 16.33 7.09
C GLU A 53 -11.86 17.31 6.09
N ARG A 54 -11.34 17.43 4.87
CA ARG A 54 -11.79 18.40 3.86
C ARG A 54 -12.93 17.94 2.99
N ASP A 55 -13.70 16.94 3.31
CA ASP A 55 -14.91 16.54 2.55
C ASP A 55 -14.70 16.59 1.01
N ILE A 56 -13.54 16.05 0.55
CA ILE A 56 -13.20 15.97 -0.87
C ILE A 56 -14.19 15.01 -1.48
N SER A 57 -14.98 15.49 -2.46
CA SER A 57 -15.91 14.61 -3.15
C SER A 57 -15.15 13.50 -3.88
N ALA A 58 -15.65 12.26 -3.79
CA ALA A 58 -15.04 11.10 -4.46
C ALA A 58 -14.80 11.34 -5.97
N GLU A 59 -15.61 12.21 -6.61
CA GLU A 59 -15.46 12.61 -8.01
C GLU A 59 -14.17 13.38 -8.33
N GLN A 60 -13.45 13.87 -7.31
CA GLN A 60 -12.21 14.66 -7.46
C GLN A 60 -10.94 13.84 -7.15
N VAL A 61 -11.12 12.60 -6.74
CA VAL A 61 -9.99 11.72 -6.37
C VAL A 61 -9.77 10.70 -7.48
N ASP A 62 -8.58 10.68 -8.04
CA ASP A 62 -8.17 9.61 -8.95
C ASP A 62 -7.75 8.39 -8.13
N VAL A 63 -8.61 7.38 -8.12
CA VAL A 63 -8.38 6.14 -7.39
C VAL A 63 -7.14 5.42 -7.89
N GLN A 64 -6.90 5.45 -9.20
CA GLN A 64 -5.72 4.82 -9.80
C GLN A 64 -4.42 5.49 -9.32
N GLU A 65 -4.44 6.82 -9.18
CA GLU A 65 -3.31 7.57 -8.62
C GLU A 65 -3.02 7.16 -7.16
N LEU A 66 -4.06 6.94 -6.35
CA LEU A 66 -3.90 6.44 -4.97
C LEU A 66 -3.30 5.03 -4.94
N VAL A 67 -3.70 4.15 -5.85
CA VAL A 67 -3.11 2.80 -5.98
C VAL A 67 -1.62 2.92 -6.36
N GLU A 68 -1.27 3.78 -7.32
CA GLU A 68 0.12 4.01 -7.73
C GLU A 68 0.99 4.57 -6.59
N VAL A 69 0.45 5.46 -5.76
CA VAL A 69 1.10 5.95 -4.54
C VAL A 69 1.35 4.80 -3.57
N GLY A 70 0.38 3.94 -3.34
CA GLY A 70 0.53 2.75 -2.51
C GLY A 70 1.62 1.82 -3.03
N LEU A 71 1.64 1.54 -4.34
CA LEU A 71 2.67 0.73 -4.98
C LEU A 71 4.06 1.36 -4.84
N SER A 72 4.18 2.69 -4.96
CA SER A 72 5.43 3.41 -4.76
C SER A 72 5.95 3.27 -3.32
N TYR A 73 5.05 3.29 -2.32
CA TYR A 73 5.41 2.98 -0.94
C TYR A 73 5.88 1.53 -0.76
N MET A 74 5.25 0.55 -1.43
CA MET A 74 5.68 -0.85 -1.44
C MET A 74 7.11 -1.00 -1.97
N GLU A 75 7.45 -0.32 -3.07
CA GLU A 75 8.79 -0.37 -3.69
C GLU A 75 9.91 0.10 -2.76
N ILE A 76 9.62 1.05 -1.87
CA ILE A 76 10.60 1.57 -0.90
C ILE A 76 10.45 0.94 0.50
N ASN A 77 9.70 -0.16 0.61
CA ASN A 77 9.42 -0.91 1.83
C ASN A 77 8.74 -0.08 2.96
N ARG A 78 7.95 0.93 2.58
CA ARG A 78 7.10 1.70 3.50
C ARG A 78 5.70 1.09 3.53
N PHE A 79 5.60 -0.10 4.12
CA PHE A 79 4.38 -0.92 4.05
C PHE A 79 3.22 -0.33 4.85
N GLU A 80 3.46 0.33 5.97
CA GLU A 80 2.43 1.02 6.76
C GLU A 80 1.78 2.15 5.95
N GLU A 81 2.56 2.94 5.22
CA GLU A 81 2.04 3.99 4.36
C GLU A 81 1.34 3.42 3.11
N ALA A 82 1.82 2.29 2.63
CA ALA A 82 1.17 1.57 1.55
C ALA A 82 -0.24 1.10 1.97
N THR A 83 -0.40 0.51 3.17
CA THR A 83 -1.73 0.10 3.68
C THR A 83 -2.69 1.27 3.75
N ALA A 84 -2.23 2.43 4.24
CA ALA A 84 -3.05 3.64 4.33
C ALA A 84 -3.45 4.19 2.95
N ALA A 85 -2.55 4.15 1.97
CA ALA A 85 -2.84 4.58 0.60
C ALA A 85 -3.86 3.65 -0.07
N PHE A 86 -3.70 2.33 0.05
CA PHE A 86 -4.64 1.35 -0.51
C PHE A 86 -6.00 1.39 0.18
N GLU A 87 -6.06 1.62 1.49
CA GLU A 87 -7.32 1.81 2.20
C GLU A 87 -8.08 3.02 1.68
N ARG A 88 -7.38 4.12 1.38
CA ARG A 88 -8.02 5.28 0.74
C ARG A 88 -8.50 4.96 -0.66
N ALA A 89 -7.66 4.30 -1.45
CA ALA A 89 -8.06 3.89 -2.80
C ALA A 89 -9.36 3.07 -2.74
N ALA A 90 -9.45 2.08 -1.85
CA ALA A 90 -10.64 1.26 -1.67
C ALA A 90 -11.87 2.08 -1.19
N ARG A 91 -11.66 3.09 -0.34
CA ARG A 91 -12.74 3.95 0.17
C ARG A 91 -13.28 4.92 -0.87
N PHE A 92 -12.43 5.43 -1.76
CA PHE A 92 -12.84 6.37 -2.82
C PHE A 92 -13.27 5.69 -4.11
N ALA A 93 -12.95 4.42 -4.31
CA ALA A 93 -13.42 3.64 -5.44
C ALA A 93 -14.93 3.44 -5.40
N GLU A 94 -15.54 3.25 -6.56
CA GLU A 94 -16.94 2.82 -6.62
C GLU A 94 -17.09 1.45 -5.94
N GLU A 95 -18.18 1.30 -5.17
CA GLU A 95 -18.48 0.02 -4.52
C GLU A 95 -18.58 -1.09 -5.56
N ASP A 96 -17.97 -2.23 -5.29
CA ASP A 96 -17.89 -3.40 -6.17
C ASP A 96 -17.16 -3.15 -7.52
N SER A 97 -16.31 -2.12 -7.61
CA SER A 97 -15.46 -1.88 -8.78
C SER A 97 -14.18 -2.75 -8.77
N LEU A 98 -13.57 -2.91 -9.95
CA LEU A 98 -12.28 -3.61 -10.05
C LEU A 98 -11.15 -2.84 -9.40
N GLU A 99 -11.23 -1.51 -9.38
CA GLU A 99 -10.30 -0.62 -8.70
C GLU A 99 -10.36 -0.82 -7.17
N ALA A 100 -11.58 -0.96 -6.61
CA ALA A 100 -11.76 -1.29 -5.20
C ALA A 100 -11.16 -2.66 -4.89
N GLN A 101 -11.42 -3.65 -5.74
CA GLN A 101 -10.87 -4.98 -5.59
C GLN A 101 -9.33 -4.98 -5.63
N GLU A 102 -8.72 -4.28 -6.59
CA GLU A 102 -7.27 -4.14 -6.72
C GLU A 102 -6.68 -3.49 -5.46
N ALA A 103 -7.31 -2.43 -4.95
CA ALA A 103 -6.86 -1.75 -3.75
C ALA A 103 -6.89 -2.68 -2.52
N TRP A 104 -7.96 -3.46 -2.34
CA TRP A 104 -8.04 -4.45 -1.26
C TRP A 104 -6.99 -5.55 -1.37
N VAL A 105 -6.74 -6.07 -2.57
CA VAL A 105 -5.66 -7.06 -2.80
C VAL A 105 -4.31 -6.48 -2.39
N ASN A 106 -3.99 -5.28 -2.86
CA ASN A 106 -2.71 -4.63 -2.57
C ASN A 106 -2.56 -4.26 -1.09
N LYS A 107 -3.65 -3.85 -0.42
CA LYS A 107 -3.68 -3.66 1.03
C LYS A 107 -3.32 -4.96 1.76
N GLY A 108 -3.91 -6.08 1.36
CA GLY A 108 -3.57 -7.39 1.92
C GLY A 108 -2.11 -7.77 1.72
N VAL A 109 -1.55 -7.48 0.53
CA VAL A 109 -0.11 -7.70 0.27
C VAL A 109 0.76 -6.86 1.21
N ALA A 110 0.42 -5.59 1.42
CA ALA A 110 1.17 -4.70 2.30
C ALA A 110 1.12 -5.19 3.76
N HIS A 111 -0.05 -5.61 4.26
CA HIS A 111 -0.16 -6.24 5.59
C HIS A 111 0.65 -7.54 5.69
N GLY A 112 0.67 -8.35 4.63
CA GLY A 112 1.50 -9.55 4.57
C GLY A 112 3.00 -9.26 4.71
N GLN A 113 3.48 -8.12 4.15
CA GLN A 113 4.87 -7.68 4.31
C GLN A 113 5.20 -7.19 5.74
N LEU A 114 4.17 -6.77 6.48
CA LEU A 114 4.26 -6.41 7.90
C LEU A 114 4.10 -7.63 8.83
N GLU A 115 3.87 -8.82 8.28
CA GLU A 115 3.54 -10.06 9.02
C GLU A 115 2.21 -9.92 9.82
N GLU A 116 1.35 -8.98 9.44
CA GLU A 116 0.02 -8.74 9.99
C GLU A 116 -1.00 -9.63 9.24
N PHE A 117 -0.90 -10.94 9.48
CA PHE A 117 -1.65 -11.93 8.68
C PHE A 117 -3.16 -11.88 8.90
N ASP A 118 -3.64 -11.46 10.07
CA ASP A 118 -5.08 -11.27 10.33
C ASP A 118 -5.66 -10.17 9.46
N GLU A 119 -4.97 -9.04 9.38
CA GLU A 119 -5.35 -7.89 8.56
C GLU A 119 -5.25 -8.23 7.07
N ALA A 120 -4.21 -8.96 6.68
CA ALA A 120 -4.05 -9.44 5.31
C ALA A 120 -5.21 -10.34 4.89
N ILE A 121 -5.58 -11.31 5.74
CA ILE A 121 -6.73 -12.21 5.52
C ILE A 121 -8.01 -11.39 5.33
N GLY A 122 -8.27 -10.43 6.22
CA GLY A 122 -9.43 -9.55 6.12
C GLY A 122 -9.48 -8.78 4.80
N ALA A 123 -8.36 -8.20 4.38
CA ALA A 123 -8.28 -7.44 3.14
C ALA A 123 -8.53 -8.32 1.89
N TYR A 124 -7.98 -9.53 1.84
CA TYR A 124 -8.23 -10.46 0.73
C TYR A 124 -9.69 -10.92 0.69
N GLN A 125 -10.32 -11.13 1.85
CA GLN A 125 -11.74 -11.47 1.91
C GLN A 125 -12.63 -10.35 1.38
N GLU A 126 -12.32 -9.08 1.68
CA GLU A 126 -13.02 -7.95 1.08
C GLU A 126 -12.83 -7.89 -0.43
N ALA A 127 -11.63 -8.15 -0.94
CA ALA A 127 -11.39 -8.23 -2.37
C ALA A 127 -12.24 -9.33 -3.05
N LEU A 128 -12.32 -10.51 -2.43
CA LEU A 128 -13.10 -11.64 -2.96
C LEU A 128 -14.61 -11.39 -2.89
N ARG A 129 -15.09 -10.60 -1.91
CA ARG A 129 -16.50 -10.21 -1.83
C ARG A 129 -16.95 -9.38 -3.05
N ILE A 130 -16.03 -8.64 -3.68
CA ILE A 130 -16.32 -7.79 -4.85
C ILE A 130 -16.50 -8.66 -6.11
N ASP A 131 -15.54 -9.51 -6.41
CA ASP A 131 -15.60 -10.42 -7.56
C ASP A 131 -14.73 -11.66 -7.27
N GLU A 132 -15.37 -12.83 -7.28
CA GLU A 132 -14.71 -14.11 -6.98
C GLU A 132 -14.05 -14.77 -8.21
N GLU A 133 -14.27 -14.25 -9.41
CA GLU A 133 -13.82 -14.88 -10.66
C GLU A 133 -12.81 -14.01 -11.45
N SER A 134 -12.52 -12.80 -10.99
CA SER A 134 -11.58 -11.90 -11.67
C SER A 134 -10.13 -12.38 -11.58
N LYS A 135 -9.25 -11.77 -12.38
CA LYS A 135 -7.79 -11.98 -12.21
C LYS A 135 -7.30 -11.53 -10.83
N HIS A 136 -7.93 -10.50 -10.24
CA HIS A 136 -7.61 -10.04 -8.89
C HIS A 136 -8.07 -11.05 -7.85
N ALA A 137 -9.17 -11.77 -8.08
CA ALA A 137 -9.60 -12.86 -7.24
C ALA A 137 -8.59 -14.01 -7.21
N ALA A 138 -8.03 -14.41 -8.37
CA ALA A 138 -6.97 -15.42 -8.39
C ALA A 138 -5.75 -15.03 -7.57
N THR A 139 -5.37 -13.74 -7.61
CA THR A 139 -4.28 -13.19 -6.80
C THR A 139 -4.67 -13.16 -5.31
N ALA A 140 -5.89 -12.70 -4.99
CA ALA A 140 -6.40 -12.68 -3.62
C ALA A 140 -6.43 -14.10 -3.02
N GLU A 141 -6.99 -15.08 -3.73
CA GLU A 141 -7.04 -16.48 -3.29
C GLU A 141 -5.64 -17.06 -3.05
N THR A 142 -4.69 -16.75 -3.94
CA THR A 142 -3.29 -17.22 -3.82
C THR A 142 -2.61 -16.65 -2.58
N ASN A 143 -2.79 -15.36 -2.33
CA ASN A 143 -2.16 -14.67 -1.20
C ASN A 143 -2.89 -14.95 0.12
N LEU A 144 -4.22 -15.10 0.07
CA LEU A 144 -5.03 -15.55 1.22
C LEU A 144 -4.60 -16.94 1.67
N ALA A 145 -4.38 -17.86 0.73
CA ALA A 145 -3.87 -19.18 1.02
C ALA A 145 -2.54 -19.14 1.77
N PHE A 146 -1.61 -18.29 1.32
CA PHE A 146 -0.32 -18.10 2.01
C PHE A 146 -0.49 -17.49 3.40
N ALA A 147 -1.31 -16.44 3.54
CA ALA A 147 -1.57 -15.80 4.84
C ALA A 147 -2.22 -16.77 5.84
N LEU A 148 -3.17 -17.60 5.40
CA LEU A 148 -3.78 -18.63 6.23
C LEU A 148 -2.78 -19.70 6.67
N TRP A 149 -1.86 -20.09 5.79
CA TRP A 149 -0.81 -21.05 6.12
C TRP A 149 0.14 -20.47 7.18
N GLU A 150 0.61 -19.24 7.03
CA GLU A 150 1.45 -18.54 8.02
C GLU A 150 0.72 -18.41 9.37
N PHE A 151 -0.60 -18.24 9.32
CA PHE A 151 -1.45 -18.19 10.50
C PHE A 151 -1.73 -19.57 11.12
N GLY A 152 -1.28 -20.65 10.49
CA GLY A 152 -1.43 -22.03 10.97
C GLY A 152 -2.74 -22.72 10.57
N ARG A 153 -3.50 -22.14 9.62
CA ARG A 153 -4.79 -22.68 9.11
C ARG A 153 -4.57 -23.45 7.81
N THR A 154 -3.78 -24.53 7.86
CA THR A 154 -3.27 -25.23 6.68
C THR A 154 -4.36 -25.86 5.80
N GLU A 155 -5.44 -26.40 6.39
CA GLU A 155 -6.54 -26.98 5.62
C GLU A 155 -7.25 -25.91 4.78
N GLU A 156 -7.54 -24.77 5.37
CA GLU A 156 -8.16 -23.64 4.66
C GLU A 156 -7.23 -23.03 3.62
N ALA A 157 -5.92 -22.95 3.92
CA ALA A 157 -4.92 -22.52 2.96
C ALA A 157 -4.94 -23.38 1.69
N LEU A 158 -5.06 -24.69 1.83
CA LEU A 158 -5.16 -25.58 0.69
C LEU A 158 -6.44 -25.36 -0.13
N GLU A 159 -7.60 -25.17 0.52
CA GLU A 159 -8.87 -24.87 -0.17
C GLU A 159 -8.77 -23.59 -1.00
N HIS A 160 -8.17 -22.53 -0.47
CA HIS A 160 -7.98 -21.28 -1.19
C HIS A 160 -6.95 -21.42 -2.34
N ALA A 161 -5.86 -22.17 -2.14
CA ALA A 161 -4.92 -22.48 -3.21
C ALA A 161 -5.55 -23.28 -4.37
N GLU A 162 -6.48 -24.17 -4.07
CA GLU A 162 -7.23 -24.92 -5.10
C GLU A 162 -8.17 -23.99 -5.88
N ARG A 163 -8.89 -23.08 -5.22
CA ARG A 163 -9.71 -22.06 -5.88
C ARG A 163 -8.89 -21.14 -6.78
N ALA A 164 -7.72 -20.70 -6.33
CA ALA A 164 -6.82 -19.87 -7.13
C ALA A 164 -6.44 -20.56 -8.46
N VAL A 165 -6.16 -21.87 -8.43
CA VAL A 165 -5.86 -22.67 -9.61
C VAL A 165 -7.09 -22.84 -10.53
N GLU A 166 -8.29 -22.93 -9.95
CA GLU A 166 -9.55 -23.02 -10.72
C GLU A 166 -9.84 -21.71 -11.45
N ILE A 167 -9.63 -20.55 -10.80
CA ILE A 167 -9.86 -19.22 -11.39
C ILE A 167 -8.82 -18.93 -12.47
N ASP A 168 -7.53 -19.12 -12.19
CA ASP A 168 -6.48 -18.95 -13.19
C ASP A 168 -5.53 -20.16 -13.24
N PRO A 169 -5.81 -21.14 -14.09
CA PRO A 169 -4.94 -22.32 -14.27
C PRO A 169 -3.55 -22.00 -14.82
N ARG A 170 -3.30 -20.78 -15.25
CA ARG A 170 -2.00 -20.31 -15.75
C ARG A 170 -1.19 -19.55 -14.72
N PHE A 171 -1.70 -19.36 -13.51
CA PHE A 171 -1.02 -18.64 -12.45
C PHE A 171 0.00 -19.54 -11.71
N PRO A 172 1.31 -19.41 -11.97
CA PRO A 172 2.30 -20.36 -11.45
C PRO A 172 2.34 -20.39 -9.92
N GLN A 173 2.13 -19.25 -9.26
CA GLN A 173 2.18 -19.14 -7.81
C GLN A 173 1.05 -19.94 -7.15
N ALA A 174 -0.15 -19.97 -7.73
CA ALA A 174 -1.25 -20.78 -7.24
C ALA A 174 -0.91 -22.29 -7.23
N TRP A 175 -0.32 -22.77 -8.31
CA TRP A 175 0.15 -24.16 -8.38
C TRP A 175 1.26 -24.47 -7.38
N TYR A 176 2.20 -23.54 -7.20
CA TYR A 176 3.26 -23.69 -6.22
C TYR A 176 2.69 -23.81 -4.81
N ASN A 177 1.83 -22.87 -4.40
CA ASN A 177 1.21 -22.87 -3.08
C ASN A 177 0.39 -24.14 -2.85
N ARG A 178 -0.44 -24.55 -3.82
CA ARG A 178 -1.20 -25.80 -3.74
C ARG A 178 -0.29 -27.00 -3.53
N GLY A 179 0.77 -27.14 -4.32
CA GLY A 179 1.74 -28.22 -4.17
C GLY A 179 2.44 -28.23 -2.82
N PHE A 180 2.85 -27.06 -2.36
CA PHE A 180 3.49 -26.86 -1.07
C PHE A 180 2.56 -27.28 0.09
N PHE A 181 1.33 -26.79 0.12
CA PHE A 181 0.37 -27.09 1.20
C PHE A 181 -0.05 -28.56 1.20
N LEU A 182 -0.11 -29.22 0.04
CA LEU A 182 -0.34 -30.66 -0.02
C LEU A 182 0.78 -31.46 0.66
N VAL A 183 2.03 -31.04 0.50
CA VAL A 183 3.18 -31.68 1.18
C VAL A 183 3.15 -31.40 2.68
N GLU A 184 2.84 -30.18 3.11
CA GLU A 184 2.77 -29.81 4.52
C GLU A 184 1.62 -30.54 5.27
N ARG A 185 0.54 -30.80 4.59
CA ARG A 185 -0.59 -31.55 5.16
C ARG A 185 -0.25 -33.03 5.40
N GLY A 186 0.67 -33.62 4.66
CA GLY A 186 1.13 -35.03 4.76
C GLY A 186 0.30 -35.99 3.94
#